data_cf58fb68e02fdf56d1dd0e173501eb82
#
_entry.id   cf58fb68e02fdf56d1dd0e173501eb82
#
_cell.length_a   1.000
_cell.length_b   1.000
_cell.length_c   1.000
_cell.angle_alpha   90.00
_cell.angle_beta   90.00
_cell.angle_gamma   90.00
#
_symmetry.space_group_name_H-M   'P 1'
#
loop_
_entity.id
_entity.type
_entity.pdbx_description
1 polymer ?
#
loop_
_entity_poly.entity_id
_entity_poly.type
_entity_poly.pdbx_seq_one_letter_code
_entity_poly.pdbx_strand_id
1 'polypeptide(L)'
;MDIRIIGAVILITATALLILTEVAKRAYTHELASLLEQGEVRAYLALLEKPLVKLVFPAWNRSFMQLNGYLALDAYGEADSVIERMLSMRQNDRQRRELVGKAFNYYLERGNAEGATRLLAEIETWEDADAVAEARMMHDIYIKKGWGYIEDMERRVEGLHGVDRGFLELLLALQYENKGDAAASERYLKRSEKHMRAPVKG
;
A
#
# COMPACT_ATOMS: atom_id res chain seq x y z
N MET A 1 17.69 -24.81 -45.48
CA MET A 1 18.30 -24.04 -44.38
C MET A 1 18.51 -25.02 -43.24
N ASP A 2 19.71 -25.12 -42.72
CA ASP A 2 20.05 -26.13 -41.70
C ASP A 2 19.28 -25.83 -40.39
N ILE A 3 18.61 -26.83 -39.83
CA ILE A 3 17.78 -26.71 -38.63
C ILE A 3 18.57 -26.13 -37.44
N ARG A 4 19.90 -26.36 -37.43
CA ARG A 4 20.83 -25.84 -36.43
C ARG A 4 21.00 -24.32 -36.54
N ILE A 5 21.02 -23.78 -37.77
CA ILE A 5 21.12 -22.34 -38.03
C ILE A 5 19.83 -21.65 -37.60
N ILE A 6 18.67 -22.25 -37.91
CA ILE A 6 17.37 -21.73 -37.47
C ILE A 6 17.31 -21.68 -35.95
N GLY A 7 17.69 -22.76 -35.28
CA GLY A 7 17.72 -22.82 -33.82
C GLY A 7 18.63 -21.75 -33.19
N ALA A 8 19.84 -21.57 -33.76
CA ALA A 8 20.77 -20.54 -33.29
C ALA A 8 20.20 -19.10 -33.46
N VAL A 9 19.58 -18.80 -34.60
CA VAL A 9 18.98 -17.49 -34.87
C VAL A 9 17.83 -17.21 -33.90
N ILE A 10 16.94 -18.20 -33.64
CA ILE A 10 15.86 -18.06 -32.68
C ILE A 10 16.40 -17.77 -31.28
N LEU A 11 17.43 -18.53 -30.85
CA LEU A 11 18.02 -18.33 -29.52
C LEU A 11 18.66 -16.95 -29.37
N ILE A 12 19.42 -16.50 -30.36
CA ILE A 12 20.08 -15.18 -30.35
C ILE A 12 18.99 -14.06 -30.30
N THR A 13 17.95 -14.19 -31.15
CA THR A 13 16.86 -13.20 -31.17
C THR A 13 16.08 -13.16 -29.85
N ALA A 14 15.77 -14.31 -29.26
CA ALA A 14 15.10 -14.40 -27.97
C ALA A 14 15.97 -13.78 -26.85
N THR A 15 17.27 -14.08 -26.84
CA THR A 15 18.20 -13.51 -25.84
C THR A 15 18.32 -11.98 -25.99
N ALA A 16 18.46 -11.51 -27.23
CA ALA A 16 18.50 -10.07 -27.51
C ALA A 16 17.20 -9.36 -27.04
N LEU A 17 16.06 -9.97 -27.30
CA LEU A 17 14.77 -9.43 -26.85
C LEU A 17 14.65 -9.38 -25.32
N LEU A 18 15.11 -10.42 -24.63
CA LEU A 18 15.16 -10.45 -23.16
C LEU A 18 16.07 -9.34 -22.60
N ILE A 19 17.24 -9.15 -23.19
CA ILE A 19 18.14 -8.06 -22.77
C ILE A 19 17.51 -6.70 -23.01
N LEU A 20 16.89 -6.45 -24.17
CA LEU A 20 16.22 -5.21 -24.50
C LEU A 20 15.06 -4.91 -23.54
N THR A 21 14.25 -5.92 -23.20
CA THR A 21 13.15 -5.73 -22.25
C THR A 21 13.66 -5.43 -20.85
N GLU A 22 14.74 -6.05 -20.39
CA GLU A 22 15.33 -5.77 -19.09
C GLU A 22 15.95 -4.37 -19.02
N VAL A 23 16.64 -3.93 -20.09
CA VAL A 23 17.19 -2.57 -20.19
C VAL A 23 16.06 -1.54 -20.17
N ALA A 24 15.02 -1.76 -20.97
CA ALA A 24 13.85 -0.88 -21.00
C ALA A 24 13.15 -0.82 -19.62
N LYS A 25 13.00 -1.96 -18.96
CA LYS A 25 12.43 -2.03 -17.62
C LYS A 25 13.23 -1.20 -16.62
N ARG A 26 14.55 -1.31 -16.63
CA ARG A 26 15.42 -0.50 -15.74
C ARG A 26 15.28 1.01 -16.02
N ALA A 27 15.29 1.39 -17.29
CA ALA A 27 15.14 2.78 -17.71
C ALA A 27 13.80 3.36 -17.21
N TYR A 28 12.69 2.66 -17.46
CA TYR A 28 11.38 3.10 -16.98
C TYR A 28 11.23 3.06 -15.46
N THR A 29 11.86 2.10 -14.77
CA THR A 29 11.88 2.09 -13.30
C THR A 29 12.55 3.34 -12.75
N HIS A 30 13.68 3.74 -13.35
CA HIS A 30 14.39 4.95 -12.96
C HIS A 30 13.57 6.22 -13.25
N GLU A 31 12.96 6.31 -14.44
CA GLU A 31 12.10 7.44 -14.83
C GLU A 31 10.89 7.56 -13.90
N LEU A 32 10.21 6.44 -13.59
CA LEU A 32 9.10 6.40 -12.65
C LEU A 32 9.50 6.83 -11.24
N ALA A 33 10.64 6.36 -10.75
CA ALA A 33 11.16 6.79 -9.44
C ALA A 33 11.46 8.29 -9.41
N SER A 34 12.14 8.80 -10.44
CA SER A 34 12.46 10.23 -10.56
C SER A 34 11.21 11.12 -10.56
N LEU A 35 10.14 10.72 -11.27
CA LEU A 35 8.87 11.45 -11.29
C LEU A 35 8.22 11.51 -9.90
N LEU A 36 8.28 10.41 -9.14
CA LEU A 36 7.77 10.40 -7.76
C LEU A 36 8.60 11.28 -6.83
N GLU A 37 9.94 11.24 -6.93
CA GLU A 37 10.84 12.08 -6.14
C GLU A 37 10.62 13.58 -6.41
N GLN A 38 10.25 13.93 -7.66
CA GLN A 38 9.93 15.31 -8.06
C GLN A 38 8.50 15.72 -7.70
N GLY A 39 7.67 14.80 -7.18
CA GLY A 39 6.25 15.05 -6.92
C GLY A 39 5.37 15.09 -8.18
N GLU A 40 5.91 14.70 -9.32
CA GLU A 40 5.26 14.70 -10.64
C GLU A 40 4.32 13.50 -10.83
N VAL A 41 3.41 13.28 -9.86
CA VAL A 41 2.56 12.07 -9.80
C VAL A 41 1.66 11.93 -11.02
N ARG A 42 1.18 13.03 -11.62
CA ARG A 42 0.38 12.97 -12.85
C ARG A 42 1.18 12.48 -14.05
N ALA A 43 2.44 12.93 -14.18
CA ALA A 43 3.34 12.46 -15.23
C ALA A 43 3.71 10.97 -15.00
N TYR A 44 3.92 10.55 -13.76
CA TYR A 44 4.11 9.17 -13.37
C TYR A 44 2.94 8.27 -13.81
N LEU A 45 1.69 8.66 -13.52
CA LEU A 45 0.50 7.93 -13.95
C LEU A 45 0.38 7.87 -15.48
N ALA A 46 0.66 8.98 -16.18
CA ALA A 46 0.65 9.02 -17.65
C ALA A 46 1.73 8.11 -18.24
N LEU A 47 2.90 8.02 -17.61
CA LEU A 47 3.98 7.12 -18.03
C LEU A 47 3.56 5.65 -17.96
N LEU A 48 2.85 5.25 -16.88
CA LEU A 48 2.33 3.89 -16.70
C LEU A 48 1.34 3.45 -17.80
N GLU A 49 0.72 4.41 -18.50
CA GLU A 49 -0.21 4.14 -19.59
C GLU A 49 0.47 3.96 -20.97
N LYS A 50 1.76 4.30 -21.11
CA LYS A 50 2.48 4.15 -22.37
C LYS A 50 2.53 2.68 -22.83
N PRO A 51 2.36 2.39 -24.14
CA PRO A 51 2.35 1.01 -24.67
C PRO A 51 3.60 0.20 -24.32
N LEU A 52 4.78 0.83 -24.39
CA LEU A 52 6.04 0.16 -24.04
C LEU A 52 6.12 -0.21 -22.56
N VAL A 53 5.62 0.65 -21.66
CA VAL A 53 5.54 0.36 -20.22
C VAL A 53 4.57 -0.80 -19.96
N LYS A 54 3.43 -0.82 -20.69
CA LYS A 54 2.47 -1.94 -20.63
C LYS A 54 3.07 -3.28 -21.08
N LEU A 55 4.01 -3.24 -22.00
CA LEU A 55 4.72 -4.43 -22.46
C LEU A 55 5.77 -4.93 -21.45
N VAL A 56 6.47 -4.02 -20.80
CA VAL A 56 7.64 -4.32 -19.95
C VAL A 56 7.22 -4.67 -18.52
N PHE A 57 6.17 -4.06 -17.99
CA PHE A 57 5.70 -4.33 -16.62
C PHE A 57 4.47 -5.24 -16.62
N PRO A 58 4.47 -6.31 -15.77
CA PRO A 58 3.29 -7.13 -15.56
C PRO A 58 2.08 -6.29 -15.15
N ALA A 59 0.89 -6.71 -15.58
CA ALA A 59 -0.35 -5.96 -15.33
C ALA A 59 -0.60 -5.68 -13.85
N TRP A 60 -0.33 -6.66 -12.97
CA TRP A 60 -0.48 -6.50 -11.53
C TRP A 60 0.45 -5.40 -10.98
N ASN A 61 1.74 -5.46 -11.31
CA ASN A 61 2.73 -4.46 -10.85
C ASN A 61 2.33 -3.05 -11.28
N ARG A 62 1.90 -2.90 -12.54
CA ARG A 62 1.48 -1.63 -13.09
C ARG A 62 0.22 -1.10 -12.40
N SER A 63 -0.78 -1.96 -12.15
CA SER A 63 -1.98 -1.56 -11.39
C SER A 63 -1.65 -1.19 -9.95
N PHE A 64 -0.72 -1.87 -9.30
CA PHE A 64 -0.27 -1.53 -7.96
C PHE A 64 0.46 -0.17 -7.92
N MET A 65 1.27 0.12 -8.95
CA MET A 65 1.89 1.44 -9.14
C MET A 65 0.84 2.53 -9.38
N GLN A 66 -0.20 2.27 -10.19
CA GLN A 66 -1.32 3.19 -10.40
C GLN A 66 -2.07 3.46 -9.09
N LEU A 67 -2.35 2.43 -8.29
CA LEU A 67 -2.98 2.58 -6.99
C LEU A 67 -2.17 3.55 -6.09
N ASN A 68 -0.86 3.35 -6.00
CA ASN A 68 0.00 4.23 -5.22
C ASN A 68 -0.04 5.68 -5.74
N GLY A 69 -0.03 5.87 -7.05
CA GLY A 69 -0.14 7.21 -7.65
C GLY A 69 -1.48 7.89 -7.37
N TYR A 70 -2.59 7.17 -7.47
CA TYR A 70 -3.90 7.73 -7.15
C TYR A 70 -4.07 8.05 -5.67
N LEU A 71 -3.54 7.21 -4.77
CA LEU A 71 -3.52 7.50 -3.34
C LEU A 71 -2.68 8.76 -3.02
N ALA A 72 -1.55 8.95 -3.69
CA ALA A 72 -0.73 10.14 -3.51
C ALA A 72 -1.37 11.45 -4.03
N LEU A 73 -2.39 11.33 -4.88
CA LEU A 73 -3.18 12.46 -5.40
C LEU A 73 -4.52 12.64 -4.68
N ASP A 74 -4.82 11.84 -3.65
CA ASP A 74 -6.15 11.77 -3.03
C ASP A 74 -7.28 11.51 -4.04
N ALA A 75 -6.94 10.85 -5.16
CA ALA A 75 -7.86 10.50 -6.24
C ALA A 75 -8.60 9.19 -5.88
N TYR A 76 -9.49 9.30 -4.89
CA TYR A 76 -10.10 8.14 -4.23
C TYR A 76 -11.01 7.31 -5.13
N GLY A 77 -11.74 7.93 -6.06
CA GLY A 77 -12.60 7.21 -7.00
C GLY A 77 -11.81 6.32 -7.97
N GLU A 78 -10.67 6.80 -8.44
CA GLU A 78 -9.73 6.05 -9.27
C GLU A 78 -9.04 4.95 -8.44
N ALA A 79 -8.66 5.26 -7.19
CA ALA A 79 -8.07 4.28 -6.27
C ALA A 79 -9.05 3.11 -6.01
N ASP A 80 -10.32 3.39 -5.70
CA ASP A 80 -11.37 2.38 -5.53
C ASP A 80 -11.50 1.49 -6.77
N SER A 81 -11.57 2.11 -7.95
CA SER A 81 -11.67 1.39 -9.23
C SER A 81 -10.47 0.48 -9.48
N VAL A 82 -9.27 0.92 -9.12
CA VAL A 82 -8.05 0.11 -9.25
C VAL A 82 -8.05 -1.04 -8.24
N ILE A 83 -8.43 -0.79 -6.99
CA ILE A 83 -8.52 -1.82 -5.95
C ILE A 83 -9.48 -2.93 -6.39
N GLU A 84 -10.71 -2.61 -6.77
CA GLU A 84 -11.70 -3.61 -7.18
C GLU A 84 -11.24 -4.41 -8.41
N ARG A 85 -10.65 -3.74 -9.40
CA ARG A 85 -10.04 -4.41 -10.55
C ARG A 85 -8.91 -5.34 -10.12
N MET A 86 -8.02 -4.91 -9.23
CA MET A 86 -6.91 -5.74 -8.77
C MET A 86 -7.39 -6.92 -7.92
N LEU A 87 -8.41 -6.76 -7.09
CA LEU A 87 -9.00 -7.85 -6.31
C LEU A 87 -9.60 -8.95 -7.19
N SER A 88 -10.01 -8.62 -8.42
CA SER A 88 -10.52 -9.59 -9.42
C SER A 88 -9.42 -10.24 -10.27
N MET A 89 -8.16 -9.74 -10.23
CA MET A 89 -7.05 -10.30 -11.01
C MET A 89 -6.57 -11.63 -10.41
N ARG A 90 -6.03 -12.49 -11.27
CA ARG A 90 -5.25 -13.64 -10.81
C ARG A 90 -3.93 -13.15 -10.19
N GLN A 91 -3.67 -13.59 -8.96
CA GLN A 91 -2.51 -13.18 -8.16
C GLN A 91 -1.93 -14.41 -7.45
N ASN A 92 -0.66 -14.33 -7.06
CA ASN A 92 -0.10 -15.25 -6.10
C ASN A 92 -0.40 -14.78 -4.66
N ASP A 93 -0.18 -15.65 -3.67
CA ASP A 93 -0.52 -15.38 -2.26
C ASP A 93 0.14 -14.12 -1.71
N ARG A 94 1.40 -13.88 -2.07
CA ARG A 94 2.13 -12.67 -1.64
C ARG A 94 1.45 -11.40 -2.19
N GLN A 95 1.16 -11.39 -3.49
CA GLN A 95 0.48 -10.26 -4.14
C GLN A 95 -0.90 -10.03 -3.56
N ARG A 96 -1.62 -11.13 -3.26
CA ARG A 96 -2.95 -11.05 -2.65
C ARG A 96 -2.89 -10.45 -1.26
N ARG A 97 -1.99 -10.92 -0.40
CA ARG A 97 -1.81 -10.39 0.95
C ARG A 97 -1.41 -8.91 0.93
N GLU A 98 -0.47 -8.52 0.07
CA GLU A 98 -0.03 -7.13 -0.09
C GLU A 98 -1.17 -6.20 -0.51
N LEU A 99 -1.97 -6.62 -1.50
CA LEU A 99 -3.12 -5.85 -1.97
C LEU A 99 -4.20 -5.74 -0.90
N VAL A 100 -4.57 -6.87 -0.29
CA VAL A 100 -5.64 -6.95 0.72
C VAL A 100 -5.28 -6.10 1.93
N GLY A 101 -4.04 -6.19 2.44
CA GLY A 101 -3.59 -5.36 3.57
C GLY A 101 -3.62 -3.87 3.23
N LYS A 102 -3.14 -3.48 2.05
CA LYS A 102 -3.17 -2.08 1.60
C LYS A 102 -4.59 -1.56 1.40
N ALA A 103 -5.44 -2.32 0.74
CA ALA A 103 -6.83 -1.93 0.51
C ALA A 103 -7.65 -1.89 1.82
N PHE A 104 -7.36 -2.79 2.75
CA PHE A 104 -7.98 -2.80 4.07
C PHE A 104 -7.67 -1.50 4.83
N ASN A 105 -6.39 -1.12 4.93
CA ASN A 105 -6.00 0.13 5.59
C ASN A 105 -6.62 1.35 4.91
N TYR A 106 -6.61 1.39 3.59
CA TYR A 106 -7.26 2.45 2.82
C TYR A 106 -8.77 2.56 3.14
N TYR A 107 -9.50 1.43 3.17
CA TYR A 107 -10.93 1.45 3.51
C TYR A 107 -11.21 1.82 4.97
N LEU A 108 -10.31 1.47 5.90
CA LEU A 108 -10.40 1.94 7.29
C LEU A 108 -10.29 3.45 7.37
N GLU A 109 -9.26 4.04 6.76
CA GLU A 109 -9.01 5.49 6.77
C GLU A 109 -10.16 6.27 6.10
N ARG A 110 -10.76 5.68 5.05
CA ARG A 110 -11.92 6.26 4.37
C ARG A 110 -13.25 6.06 5.09
N GLY A 111 -13.28 5.29 6.18
CA GLY A 111 -14.52 4.92 6.86
C GLY A 111 -15.45 4.03 6.02
N ASN A 112 -14.92 3.36 5.00
CA ASN A 112 -15.67 2.42 4.19
C ASN A 112 -15.86 1.10 4.95
N ALA A 113 -16.93 1.03 5.75
CA ALA A 113 -17.21 -0.10 6.62
C ALA A 113 -17.45 -1.40 5.82
N GLU A 114 -18.10 -1.33 4.66
CA GLU A 114 -18.37 -2.50 3.81
C GLU A 114 -17.07 -3.08 3.26
N GLY A 115 -16.25 -2.25 2.63
CA GLY A 115 -14.95 -2.66 2.07
C GLY A 115 -14.01 -3.21 3.15
N ALA A 116 -13.89 -2.51 4.28
CA ALA A 116 -13.04 -2.93 5.39
C ALA A 116 -13.51 -4.27 6.00
N THR A 117 -14.81 -4.45 6.23
CA THR A 117 -15.35 -5.70 6.81
C THR A 117 -15.16 -6.88 5.85
N ARG A 118 -15.38 -6.66 4.54
CA ARG A 118 -15.15 -7.70 3.52
C ARG A 118 -13.69 -8.17 3.52
N LEU A 119 -12.74 -7.24 3.56
CA LEU A 119 -11.32 -7.58 3.55
C LEU A 119 -10.84 -8.14 4.89
N LEU A 120 -11.39 -7.70 6.01
CA LEU A 120 -11.13 -8.32 7.31
C LEU A 120 -11.48 -9.80 7.31
N ALA A 121 -12.62 -10.19 6.74
CA ALA A 121 -13.02 -11.60 6.64
C ALA A 121 -11.99 -12.44 5.86
N GLU A 122 -11.33 -11.87 4.86
CA GLU A 122 -10.23 -12.54 4.16
C GLU A 122 -8.95 -12.59 5.03
N ILE A 123 -8.59 -11.48 5.69
CA ILE A 123 -7.42 -11.43 6.58
C ILE A 123 -7.55 -12.47 7.71
N GLU A 124 -8.74 -12.67 8.23
CA GLU A 124 -9.02 -13.66 9.28
C GLU A 124 -8.75 -15.12 8.87
N THR A 125 -8.60 -15.39 7.57
CA THR A 125 -8.19 -16.70 7.05
C THR A 125 -6.67 -16.90 7.01
N TRP A 126 -5.88 -15.87 7.33
CA TRP A 126 -4.42 -15.96 7.28
C TRP A 126 -3.87 -16.74 8.48
N GLU A 127 -2.76 -17.44 8.26
CA GLU A 127 -2.06 -18.18 9.34
C GLU A 127 -1.30 -17.25 10.31
N ASP A 128 -1.10 -15.97 9.93
CA ASP A 128 -0.41 -14.96 10.74
C ASP A 128 -1.37 -14.39 11.80
N ALA A 129 -1.31 -14.99 12.99
CA ALA A 129 -2.19 -14.62 14.11
C ALA A 129 -2.00 -13.16 14.56
N ASP A 130 -0.78 -12.62 14.46
CA ASP A 130 -0.48 -11.24 14.87
C ASP A 130 -1.11 -10.26 13.86
N ALA A 131 -0.97 -10.51 12.57
CA ALA A 131 -1.60 -9.70 11.53
C ALA A 131 -3.15 -9.74 11.63
N VAL A 132 -3.72 -10.90 11.95
CA VAL A 132 -5.17 -11.03 12.17
C VAL A 132 -5.62 -10.23 13.40
N ALA A 133 -4.89 -10.33 14.51
CA ALA A 133 -5.21 -9.58 15.73
C ALA A 133 -5.12 -8.07 15.51
N GLU A 134 -4.08 -7.60 14.80
CA GLU A 134 -3.92 -6.20 14.44
C GLU A 134 -5.05 -5.71 13.54
N ALA A 135 -5.42 -6.46 12.51
CA ALA A 135 -6.52 -6.10 11.61
C ALA A 135 -7.86 -5.99 12.35
N ARG A 136 -8.15 -6.92 13.28
CA ARG A 136 -9.34 -6.85 14.13
C ARG A 136 -9.37 -5.60 15.01
N MET A 137 -8.25 -5.29 15.64
CA MET A 137 -8.09 -4.11 16.48
C MET A 137 -8.30 -2.83 15.67
N MET A 138 -7.67 -2.72 14.49
CA MET A 138 -7.82 -1.58 13.61
C MET A 138 -9.27 -1.41 13.13
N HIS A 139 -9.92 -2.50 12.71
CA HIS A 139 -11.33 -2.48 12.33
C HIS A 139 -12.23 -2.05 13.48
N ASP A 140 -11.97 -2.52 14.70
CA ASP A 140 -12.73 -2.13 15.89
C ASP A 140 -12.61 -0.63 16.17
N ILE A 141 -11.38 -0.08 16.13
CA ILE A 141 -11.14 1.36 16.37
C ILE A 141 -11.75 2.23 15.27
N TYR A 142 -11.47 1.92 13.99
CA TYR A 142 -11.86 2.80 12.87
C TYR A 142 -13.33 2.67 12.49
N ILE A 143 -13.88 1.45 12.49
CA ILE A 143 -15.22 1.18 11.97
C ILE A 143 -16.25 1.07 13.09
N LYS A 144 -15.97 0.25 14.13
CA LYS A 144 -16.91 0.07 15.25
C LYS A 144 -16.81 1.16 16.30
N LYS A 145 -15.85 2.08 16.15
CA LYS A 145 -15.62 3.17 17.11
C LYS A 145 -15.27 2.65 18.52
N GLY A 146 -14.54 1.54 18.58
CA GLY A 146 -14.06 0.94 19.83
C GLY A 146 -12.98 1.77 20.51
N TRP A 147 -12.86 1.62 21.84
CA TRP A 147 -11.82 2.27 22.66
C TRP A 147 -11.24 1.34 23.74
N GLY A 148 -11.39 0.05 23.57
CA GLY A 148 -10.96 -0.95 24.55
C GLY A 148 -9.45 -1.16 24.66
N TYR A 149 -8.64 -0.55 23.80
CA TYR A 149 -7.20 -0.76 23.72
C TYR A 149 -6.38 0.38 24.34
N ILE A 150 -7.00 1.40 24.93
CA ILE A 150 -6.34 2.61 25.44
C ILE A 150 -5.26 2.24 26.46
N GLU A 151 -5.61 1.49 27.52
CA GLU A 151 -4.67 1.18 28.61
C GLU A 151 -3.44 0.39 28.12
N ASP A 152 -3.64 -0.55 27.21
CA ASP A 152 -2.54 -1.31 26.64
C ASP A 152 -1.63 -0.44 25.76
N MET A 153 -2.22 0.38 24.91
CA MET A 153 -1.47 1.28 24.05
C MET A 153 -0.72 2.37 24.82
N GLU A 154 -1.29 2.90 25.90
CA GLU A 154 -0.60 3.86 26.77
C GLU A 154 0.64 3.29 27.44
N ARG A 155 0.60 2.01 27.83
CA ARG A 155 1.79 1.31 28.38
C ARG A 155 2.85 1.10 27.30
N ARG A 156 2.45 0.76 26.08
CA ARG A 156 3.36 0.45 24.98
C ARG A 156 4.02 1.69 24.37
N VAL A 157 3.31 2.81 24.31
CA VAL A 157 3.78 4.03 23.66
C VAL A 157 5.02 4.62 24.33
N GLU A 158 5.23 4.40 25.62
CA GLU A 158 6.39 4.92 26.34
C GLU A 158 7.71 4.29 25.86
N GLY A 159 7.68 3.04 25.39
CA GLY A 159 8.85 2.33 24.85
C GLY A 159 9.12 2.57 23.35
N LEU A 160 8.26 3.32 22.65
CA LEU A 160 8.37 3.54 21.21
C LEU A 160 8.98 4.91 20.88
N HIS A 161 9.59 5.01 19.69
CA HIS A 161 10.20 6.23 19.18
C HIS A 161 9.83 6.49 17.72
N GLY A 162 9.99 7.75 17.26
CA GLY A 162 9.79 8.12 15.85
C GLY A 162 8.40 7.79 15.31
N VAL A 163 8.34 7.25 14.11
CA VAL A 163 7.10 6.98 13.38
C VAL A 163 6.22 5.95 14.10
N ASP A 164 6.79 4.90 14.68
CA ASP A 164 6.03 3.87 15.40
C ASP A 164 5.30 4.46 16.61
N ARG A 165 5.98 5.35 17.34
CA ARG A 165 5.36 6.10 18.42
C ARG A 165 4.23 6.99 17.90
N GLY A 166 4.49 7.74 16.84
CA GLY A 166 3.51 8.62 16.21
C GLY A 166 2.25 7.87 15.77
N PHE A 167 2.42 6.70 15.18
CA PHE A 167 1.29 5.87 14.77
C PHE A 167 0.46 5.37 15.96
N LEU A 168 1.11 4.89 17.03
CA LEU A 168 0.39 4.45 18.22
C LEU A 168 -0.34 5.61 18.92
N GLU A 169 0.27 6.81 18.94
CA GLU A 169 -0.36 8.03 19.45
C GLU A 169 -1.57 8.46 18.60
N LEU A 170 -1.55 8.23 17.26
CA LEU A 170 -2.72 8.43 16.40
C LEU A 170 -3.87 7.49 16.78
N LEU A 171 -3.58 6.20 16.99
CA LEU A 171 -4.59 5.24 17.40
C LEU A 171 -5.17 5.56 18.79
N LEU A 172 -4.36 6.08 19.71
CA LEU A 172 -4.83 6.59 20.99
C LEU A 172 -5.75 7.79 20.81
N ALA A 173 -5.39 8.75 19.93
CA ALA A 173 -6.24 9.91 19.65
C ALA A 173 -7.62 9.50 19.14
N LEU A 174 -7.67 8.56 18.17
CA LEU A 174 -8.93 8.04 17.63
C LEU A 174 -9.78 7.33 18.69
N GLN A 175 -9.17 6.55 19.58
CA GLN A 175 -9.89 5.88 20.64
C GLN A 175 -10.42 6.84 21.69
N TYR A 176 -9.69 7.88 22.04
CA TYR A 176 -10.18 8.93 22.93
C TYR A 176 -11.31 9.76 22.28
N GLU A 177 -11.24 9.99 20.97
CA GLU A 177 -12.37 10.58 20.22
C GLU A 177 -13.61 9.69 20.28
N ASN A 178 -13.44 8.37 20.01
CA ASN A 178 -14.52 7.39 20.10
C ASN A 178 -15.14 7.31 21.50
N LYS A 179 -14.33 7.51 22.54
CA LYS A 179 -14.77 7.55 23.95
C LYS A 179 -15.46 8.86 24.34
N GLY A 180 -15.34 9.90 23.51
CA GLY A 180 -15.88 11.23 23.78
C GLY A 180 -14.96 12.15 24.59
N ASP A 181 -13.69 11.77 24.80
CA ASP A 181 -12.67 12.60 25.48
C ASP A 181 -11.89 13.44 24.46
N ALA A 182 -12.46 14.53 24.03
CA ALA A 182 -11.88 15.43 23.03
C ALA A 182 -10.53 16.03 23.49
N ALA A 183 -10.34 16.28 24.79
CA ALA A 183 -9.10 16.86 25.31
C ALA A 183 -7.93 15.85 25.23
N ALA A 184 -8.16 14.60 25.56
CA ALA A 184 -7.16 13.55 25.41
C ALA A 184 -6.89 13.26 23.94
N SER A 185 -7.91 13.20 23.08
CA SER A 185 -7.77 13.02 21.64
C SER A 185 -6.87 14.10 21.04
N GLU A 186 -7.15 15.37 21.26
CA GLU A 186 -6.33 16.49 20.76
C GLU A 186 -4.87 16.42 21.24
N ARG A 187 -4.66 16.06 22.49
CA ARG A 187 -3.32 15.91 23.07
C ARG A 187 -2.52 14.83 22.35
N TYR A 188 -3.11 13.65 22.12
CA TYR A 188 -2.44 12.55 21.43
C TYR A 188 -2.25 12.85 19.93
N LEU A 189 -3.20 13.51 19.28
CA LEU A 189 -3.07 13.92 17.89
C LEU A 189 -1.86 14.87 17.68
N LYS A 190 -1.69 15.88 18.53
CA LYS A 190 -0.53 16.79 18.49
C LYS A 190 0.80 16.05 18.69
N ARG A 191 0.82 15.04 19.57
CA ARG A 191 2.02 14.21 19.80
C ARG A 191 2.33 13.36 18.57
N SER A 192 1.34 12.71 17.99
CA SER A 192 1.44 11.93 16.78
C SER A 192 2.04 12.74 15.64
N GLU A 193 1.48 13.93 15.35
CA GLU A 193 2.01 14.82 14.31
C GLU A 193 3.48 15.18 14.53
N LYS A 194 3.87 15.46 15.77
CA LYS A 194 5.26 15.77 16.11
C LYS A 194 6.21 14.60 15.82
N HIS A 195 5.81 13.37 16.16
CA HIS A 195 6.65 12.20 15.98
C HIS A 195 6.70 11.72 14.53
N MET A 196 5.59 11.87 13.78
CA MET A 196 5.55 11.54 12.34
C MET A 196 6.35 12.52 11.47
N ARG A 197 6.49 13.80 11.87
CA ARG A 197 7.27 14.81 11.14
C ARG A 197 8.75 14.81 11.49
N ALA A 198 9.16 14.13 12.55
CA ALA A 198 10.57 14.10 12.95
C ALA A 198 11.39 13.37 11.87
N PRO A 199 12.50 13.98 11.36
CA PRO A 199 13.37 13.28 10.43
C PRO A 199 13.91 12.03 11.10
N VAL A 200 13.86 10.91 10.39
CA VAL A 200 14.50 9.66 10.82
C VAL A 200 15.97 9.96 11.00
N LYS A 201 16.44 10.02 12.25
CA LYS A 201 17.89 10.10 12.52
C LYS A 201 18.48 8.75 12.09
N GLY A 202 19.19 8.79 10.95
CA GLY A 202 20.00 7.67 10.45
C GLY A 202 21.11 7.30 11.41
#